data_b9c33cde7055ddfade47b6cf170c8bb9
#
_entry.id   b9c33cde7055ddfade47b6cf170c8bb9
#
_cell.length_a   1.000
_cell.length_b   1.000
_cell.length_c   1.000
_cell.angle_alpha   90.00
_cell.angle_beta   90.00
_cell.angle_gamma   90.00
#
_symmetry.space_group_name_H-M   'P 1'
#
loop_
_entity.id
_entity.type
_entity.pdbx_description
1 polymer ?
#
loop_
_entity_poly.entity_id
_entity_poly.type
_entity_poly.pdbx_seq_one_letter_code
_entity_poly.pdbx_strand_id
1 'polypeptide(L)'
;MAFKYQDKLAARAESFLQKLEKSKIDIAAFSLGSFAEYSVKVTAFDNSNKAIGAIYIYYSPKKDSFRMSLHAFKGSDDLRQKIETSWDGIFRNQHVTPDLFVADKSAVQVFVDGSCIGDKISYGYVILQEEEILAEGNGRVLEDAWIQSRQVGGELKAVMLAIQHCQKMKIVSIDLHYDYEGIEKWAKGIWKTNKPLTKNYKKFILDSDLNIVWVKVKAHSGVKWNDYADNLDKKAITNS
;
A
#
# COMPACT_ATOMS: atom_id res chain seq x y z
N MET A 1 -7.47 -36.28 5.58
CA MET A 1 -6.42 -35.72 6.47
C MET A 1 -6.56 -34.23 6.47
N ALA A 2 -6.55 -33.60 7.64
CA ALA A 2 -6.53 -32.12 7.74
C ALA A 2 -5.09 -31.62 7.51
N PHE A 3 -4.94 -30.53 6.78
CA PHE A 3 -3.64 -29.90 6.58
C PHE A 3 -3.23 -29.08 7.82
N LYS A 4 -1.94 -29.00 8.11
CA LYS A 4 -1.38 -28.37 9.31
C LYS A 4 -1.89 -26.94 9.57
N TYR A 5 -2.17 -26.17 8.51
CA TYR A 5 -2.60 -24.77 8.61
C TYR A 5 -4.04 -24.56 8.11
N GLN A 6 -4.83 -25.62 7.99
CA GLN A 6 -6.19 -25.58 7.44
C GLN A 6 -7.09 -24.62 8.22
N ASP A 7 -7.12 -24.70 9.54
CA ASP A 7 -7.99 -23.86 10.37
C ASP A 7 -7.61 -22.38 10.26
N LYS A 8 -6.31 -22.08 10.20
CA LYS A 8 -5.80 -20.72 10.04
C LYS A 8 -6.15 -20.12 8.67
N LEU A 9 -6.09 -20.96 7.61
CA LEU A 9 -6.49 -20.60 6.25
C LEU A 9 -8.00 -20.42 6.14
N ALA A 10 -8.79 -21.30 6.76
CA ALA A 10 -10.24 -21.21 6.77
C ALA A 10 -10.71 -19.93 7.46
N ALA A 11 -10.24 -19.67 8.69
CA ALA A 11 -10.58 -18.47 9.43
C ALA A 11 -10.25 -17.19 8.66
N ARG A 12 -9.08 -17.16 7.97
CA ARG A 12 -8.69 -16.02 7.14
C ARG A 12 -9.58 -15.85 5.91
N ALA A 13 -9.92 -16.94 5.24
CA ALA A 13 -10.80 -16.93 4.08
C ALA A 13 -12.21 -16.47 4.46
N GLU A 14 -12.77 -17.00 5.52
CA GLU A 14 -14.11 -16.64 6.03
C GLU A 14 -14.17 -15.14 6.41
N SER A 15 -13.19 -14.64 7.15
CA SER A 15 -13.10 -13.22 7.48
C SER A 15 -13.06 -12.33 6.23
N PHE A 16 -12.32 -12.75 5.22
CA PHE A 16 -12.25 -12.03 3.96
C PHE A 16 -13.57 -12.07 3.18
N LEU A 17 -14.22 -13.24 3.10
CA LEU A 17 -15.52 -13.38 2.44
C LEU A 17 -16.61 -12.52 3.09
N GLN A 18 -16.64 -12.45 4.43
CA GLN A 18 -17.56 -11.55 5.14
C GLN A 18 -17.36 -10.08 4.78
N LYS A 19 -16.12 -9.64 4.52
CA LYS A 19 -15.85 -8.29 4.03
C LYS A 19 -16.36 -8.08 2.61
N LEU A 20 -16.15 -9.06 1.72
CA LEU A 20 -16.64 -8.98 0.34
C LEU A 20 -18.17 -8.90 0.30
N GLU A 21 -18.87 -9.68 1.10
CA GLU A 21 -20.33 -9.62 1.22
C GLU A 21 -20.83 -8.24 1.68
N LYS A 22 -20.15 -7.63 2.65
CA LYS A 22 -20.49 -6.28 3.13
C LYS A 22 -20.20 -5.19 2.10
N SER A 23 -19.25 -5.38 1.19
CA SER A 23 -18.87 -4.40 0.17
C SER A 23 -19.82 -4.34 -1.03
N LYS A 24 -20.93 -5.09 -1.01
CA LYS A 24 -21.95 -5.14 -2.11
C LYS A 24 -21.32 -5.41 -3.48
N ILE A 25 -20.35 -6.29 -3.52
CA ILE A 25 -19.72 -6.74 -4.76
C ILE A 25 -20.77 -7.51 -5.60
N ASP A 26 -20.77 -7.31 -6.91
CA ASP A 26 -21.67 -8.02 -7.82
C ASP A 26 -21.16 -9.45 -8.12
N ILE A 27 -21.12 -10.25 -7.06
CA ILE A 27 -20.79 -11.69 -7.06
C ILE A 27 -21.87 -12.37 -6.23
N ALA A 28 -22.56 -13.33 -6.85
CA ALA A 28 -23.74 -13.95 -6.24
C ALA A 28 -23.38 -14.83 -5.04
N ALA A 29 -22.26 -15.55 -5.13
CA ALA A 29 -21.83 -16.46 -4.09
C ALA A 29 -20.33 -16.73 -4.13
N PHE A 30 -19.79 -17.12 -2.98
CA PHE A 30 -18.45 -17.66 -2.83
C PHE A 30 -18.54 -19.06 -2.22
N SER A 31 -17.73 -19.99 -2.71
CA SER A 31 -17.57 -21.32 -2.11
C SER A 31 -16.14 -21.49 -1.63
N LEU A 32 -15.99 -21.78 -0.34
CA LEU A 32 -14.72 -22.21 0.22
C LEU A 32 -14.40 -23.60 -0.31
N GLY A 33 -13.37 -23.69 -1.15
CA GLY A 33 -13.06 -24.89 -1.92
C GLY A 33 -11.92 -25.72 -1.32
N SER A 34 -11.04 -26.23 -2.18
CA SER A 34 -9.97 -27.14 -1.78
C SER A 34 -8.88 -26.44 -0.97
N PHE A 35 -8.45 -27.12 0.10
CA PHE A 35 -7.28 -26.75 0.89
C PHE A 35 -6.04 -27.49 0.40
N ALA A 36 -4.91 -26.83 0.53
CA ALA A 36 -3.57 -27.40 0.49
C ALA A 36 -2.82 -26.97 1.76
N GLU A 37 -1.62 -27.49 2.01
CA GLU A 37 -0.88 -27.22 3.25
C GLU A 37 -0.72 -25.73 3.55
N TYR A 38 -0.51 -24.91 2.51
CA TYR A 38 -0.23 -23.47 2.62
C TYR A 38 -1.21 -22.61 1.84
N SER A 39 -2.31 -23.14 1.35
CA SER A 39 -3.28 -22.37 0.57
C SER A 39 -4.70 -22.90 0.68
N VAL A 40 -5.64 -22.00 0.42
CA VAL A 40 -7.05 -22.32 0.20
C VAL A 40 -7.53 -21.67 -1.08
N LYS A 41 -8.38 -22.39 -1.82
CA LYS A 41 -9.06 -21.90 -3.02
C LYS A 41 -10.47 -21.49 -2.65
N VAL A 42 -10.86 -20.27 -3.02
CA VAL A 42 -12.24 -19.77 -2.94
C VAL A 42 -12.76 -19.60 -4.35
N THR A 43 -13.87 -20.24 -4.70
CA THR A 43 -14.50 -20.10 -6.01
C THR A 43 -15.59 -19.03 -5.94
N ALA A 44 -15.62 -18.13 -6.92
CA ALA A 44 -16.64 -17.10 -7.07
C ALA A 44 -17.64 -17.47 -8.17
N PHE A 45 -18.92 -17.17 -7.96
CA PHE A 45 -20.02 -17.50 -8.86
C PHE A 45 -20.83 -16.23 -9.21
N ASP A 46 -21.30 -16.16 -10.45
CA ASP A 46 -22.23 -15.13 -10.90
C ASP A 46 -23.68 -15.46 -10.53
N ASN A 47 -24.59 -14.54 -10.85
CA ASN A 47 -26.03 -14.69 -10.60
C ASN A 47 -26.69 -15.90 -11.34
N SER A 48 -26.01 -16.47 -12.33
CA SER A 48 -26.42 -17.69 -13.02
C SER A 48 -25.83 -18.95 -12.38
N ASN A 49 -25.19 -18.85 -11.22
CA ASN A 49 -24.47 -19.91 -10.52
C ASN A 49 -23.31 -20.51 -11.35
N LYS A 50 -22.77 -19.73 -12.28
CA LYS A 50 -21.60 -20.10 -13.07
C LYS A 50 -20.33 -19.60 -12.41
N ALA A 51 -19.30 -20.46 -12.30
CA ALA A 51 -18.02 -20.08 -11.74
C ALA A 51 -17.32 -19.03 -12.62
N ILE A 52 -17.08 -17.86 -12.07
CA ILE A 52 -16.34 -16.75 -12.71
C ILE A 52 -14.86 -16.74 -12.34
N GLY A 53 -14.41 -17.75 -11.63
CA GLY A 53 -13.01 -17.94 -11.32
C GLY A 53 -12.73 -18.25 -9.86
N ALA A 54 -11.47 -18.17 -9.50
CA ALA A 54 -11.02 -18.51 -8.16
C ALA A 54 -10.06 -17.48 -7.58
N ILE A 55 -10.23 -17.26 -6.27
CA ILE A 55 -9.33 -16.50 -5.41
C ILE A 55 -8.49 -17.50 -4.63
N TYR A 56 -7.18 -17.35 -4.64
CA TYR A 56 -6.28 -18.16 -3.84
C TYR A 56 -5.75 -17.37 -2.66
N ILE A 57 -5.87 -17.92 -1.46
CA ILE A 57 -5.29 -17.35 -0.25
C ILE A 57 -4.16 -18.26 0.20
N TYR A 58 -2.97 -17.71 0.35
CA TYR A 58 -1.77 -18.42 0.76
C TYR A 58 -1.33 -17.97 2.14
N TYR A 59 -0.82 -18.90 2.93
CA TYR A 59 -0.20 -18.62 4.22
C TYR A 59 1.30 -18.90 4.18
N SER A 60 2.09 -17.99 4.76
CA SER A 60 3.53 -18.15 4.92
C SER A 60 3.88 -18.33 6.39
N PRO A 61 4.19 -19.56 6.87
CA PRO A 61 4.53 -19.79 8.28
C PRO A 61 5.77 -19.01 8.76
N LYS A 62 6.77 -18.85 7.87
CA LYS A 62 8.01 -18.12 8.19
C LYS A 62 7.79 -16.63 8.45
N LYS A 63 6.73 -16.06 7.88
CA LYS A 63 6.42 -14.61 7.97
C LYS A 63 5.16 -14.35 8.80
N ASP A 64 4.47 -15.40 9.22
CA ASP A 64 3.13 -15.36 9.82
C ASP A 64 2.20 -14.41 9.07
N SER A 65 2.14 -14.52 7.74
CA SER A 65 1.41 -13.61 6.88
C SER A 65 0.62 -14.32 5.80
N PHE A 66 -0.46 -13.68 5.37
CA PHE A 66 -1.30 -14.13 4.27
C PHE A 66 -1.06 -13.31 3.02
N ARG A 67 -1.28 -13.91 1.87
CA ARG A 67 -1.33 -13.23 0.58
C ARG A 67 -2.49 -13.77 -0.25
N MET A 68 -3.07 -12.92 -1.07
CA MET A 68 -4.10 -13.29 -2.03
C MET A 68 -3.54 -13.31 -3.45
N SER A 69 -4.15 -14.09 -4.33
CA SER A 69 -3.87 -14.08 -5.77
C SER A 69 -5.15 -14.31 -6.56
N LEU A 70 -5.33 -13.50 -7.60
CA LEU A 70 -6.44 -13.55 -8.54
C LEU A 70 -6.03 -14.11 -9.92
N HIS A 71 -4.95 -14.87 -10.01
CA HIS A 71 -4.45 -15.41 -11.29
C HIS A 71 -5.48 -16.30 -12.03
N ALA A 72 -6.38 -16.94 -11.30
CA ALA A 72 -7.44 -17.78 -11.85
C ALA A 72 -8.84 -17.11 -11.78
N PHE A 73 -8.91 -15.83 -11.45
CA PHE A 73 -10.16 -15.08 -11.44
C PHE A 73 -10.42 -14.50 -12.84
N LYS A 74 -11.61 -14.78 -13.39
CA LYS A 74 -12.01 -14.42 -14.77
C LYS A 74 -13.12 -13.34 -14.80
N GLY A 75 -13.46 -12.77 -13.65
CA GLY A 75 -14.41 -11.65 -13.57
C GLY A 75 -13.85 -10.37 -14.18
N SER A 76 -14.70 -9.35 -14.31
CA SER A 76 -14.33 -8.04 -14.84
C SER A 76 -13.22 -7.38 -14.01
N ASP A 77 -12.55 -6.39 -14.61
CA ASP A 77 -11.50 -5.64 -13.91
C ASP A 77 -12.06 -4.85 -12.72
N ASP A 78 -13.31 -4.36 -12.81
CA ASP A 78 -14.03 -3.73 -11.69
C ASP A 78 -14.21 -4.70 -10.51
N LEU A 79 -14.67 -5.92 -10.77
CA LEU A 79 -14.82 -6.95 -9.74
C LEU A 79 -13.46 -7.32 -9.14
N ARG A 80 -12.45 -7.44 -9.98
CA ARG A 80 -11.07 -7.71 -9.54
C ARG A 80 -10.58 -6.63 -8.60
N GLN A 81 -10.73 -5.37 -8.97
CA GLN A 81 -10.33 -4.22 -8.16
C GLN A 81 -11.08 -4.16 -6.82
N LYS A 82 -12.39 -4.42 -6.81
CA LYS A 82 -13.18 -4.48 -5.57
C LYS A 82 -12.69 -5.58 -4.62
N ILE A 83 -12.35 -6.75 -5.17
CA ILE A 83 -11.78 -7.87 -4.40
C ILE A 83 -10.41 -7.47 -3.82
N GLU A 84 -9.54 -6.86 -4.62
CA GLU A 84 -8.22 -6.40 -4.19
C GLU A 84 -8.31 -5.35 -3.10
N THR A 85 -9.18 -4.38 -3.24
CA THR A 85 -9.43 -3.30 -2.25
C THR A 85 -9.97 -3.86 -0.92
N SER A 86 -10.75 -4.93 -0.99
CA SER A 86 -11.29 -5.58 0.21
C SER A 86 -10.27 -6.45 0.96
N TRP A 87 -9.11 -6.74 0.35
CA TRP A 87 -8.07 -7.56 0.95
C TRP A 87 -7.14 -6.71 1.82
N ASP A 88 -7.04 -7.03 3.10
CA ASP A 88 -6.17 -6.37 4.09
C ASP A 88 -4.85 -7.10 4.37
N GLY A 89 -4.53 -8.10 3.56
CA GLY A 89 -3.27 -8.83 3.59
C GLY A 89 -2.30 -8.36 2.51
N ILE A 90 -1.17 -9.07 2.36
CA ILE A 90 -0.20 -8.80 1.31
C ILE A 90 -0.76 -9.30 -0.03
N PHE A 91 -1.06 -8.37 -0.93
CA PHE A 91 -1.46 -8.69 -2.30
C PHE A 91 -0.22 -8.84 -3.21
N ARG A 92 -0.17 -9.91 -4.02
CA ARG A 92 0.85 -10.04 -5.06
C ARG A 92 0.39 -9.30 -6.31
N ASN A 93 0.77 -8.06 -6.47
CA ASN A 93 0.47 -7.29 -7.68
C ASN A 93 0.92 -8.04 -8.94
N GLN A 94 -0.04 -8.34 -9.81
CA GLN A 94 0.20 -8.24 -11.24
C GLN A 94 0.03 -6.76 -11.58
N HIS A 95 0.95 -6.20 -12.37
CA HIS A 95 0.98 -4.81 -12.78
C HIS A 95 -0.42 -4.23 -13.03
N VAL A 96 -0.84 -3.33 -12.15
CA VAL A 96 -1.89 -2.37 -12.49
C VAL A 96 -1.18 -1.30 -13.31
N THR A 97 -1.53 -1.18 -14.57
CA THR A 97 -1.08 -0.08 -15.42
C THR A 97 -1.60 1.23 -14.82
N PRO A 98 -0.79 2.31 -14.80
CA PRO A 98 -1.14 3.58 -14.15
C PRO A 98 -2.38 4.29 -14.72
N ASP A 99 -2.95 3.80 -15.82
CA ASP A 99 -3.91 4.56 -16.62
C ASP A 99 -5.38 4.43 -16.19
N LEU A 100 -5.70 3.72 -15.09
CA LEU A 100 -7.09 3.48 -14.64
C LEU A 100 -7.37 3.88 -13.19
N PHE A 101 -6.53 4.71 -12.58
CA PHE A 101 -6.83 5.27 -11.27
C PHE A 101 -7.70 6.51 -11.44
N VAL A 102 -9.02 6.34 -11.45
CA VAL A 102 -9.91 7.44 -11.07
C VAL A 102 -9.76 7.58 -9.56
N ALA A 103 -8.89 8.48 -9.14
CA ALA A 103 -8.74 8.83 -7.73
C ALA A 103 -10.12 9.18 -7.18
N ASP A 104 -10.54 8.49 -6.13
CA ASP A 104 -11.70 8.93 -5.35
C ASP A 104 -11.36 10.32 -4.80
N LYS A 105 -11.99 11.36 -5.35
CA LYS A 105 -11.70 12.75 -4.96
C LYS A 105 -11.95 13.01 -3.48
N SER A 106 -12.68 12.14 -2.80
CA SER A 106 -12.92 12.21 -1.36
C SER A 106 -11.81 11.57 -0.52
N ALA A 107 -10.93 10.76 -1.13
CA ALA A 107 -9.82 10.13 -0.43
C ALA A 107 -8.77 11.17 -0.01
N VAL A 108 -8.20 11.00 1.17
CA VAL A 108 -7.07 11.83 1.61
C VAL A 108 -5.84 11.40 0.81
N GLN A 109 -5.29 12.33 0.06
CA GLN A 109 -4.11 12.12 -0.77
C GLN A 109 -2.87 12.66 -0.06
N VAL A 110 -1.79 11.91 -0.12
CA VAL A 110 -0.49 12.28 0.46
C VAL A 110 0.56 12.19 -0.63
N PHE A 111 1.25 13.30 -0.90
CA PHE A 111 2.39 13.32 -1.81
C PHE A 111 3.66 13.53 -1.00
N VAL A 112 4.69 12.78 -1.33
CA VAL A 112 5.97 12.79 -0.63
C VAL A 112 7.13 12.89 -1.61
N ASP A 113 8.17 13.57 -1.20
CA ASP A 113 9.44 13.63 -1.93
C ASP A 113 10.61 13.81 -0.98
N GLY A 114 11.81 13.48 -1.45
CA GLY A 114 13.05 13.67 -0.72
C GLY A 114 14.20 13.99 -1.65
N SER A 115 15.03 14.92 -1.30
CA SER A 115 16.20 15.29 -2.08
C SER A 115 17.51 15.20 -1.31
N CYS A 116 18.60 15.20 -2.08
CA CYS A 116 19.96 15.21 -1.56
C CYS A 116 20.79 16.16 -2.42
N ILE A 117 21.22 17.29 -1.83
CA ILE A 117 22.09 18.26 -2.47
C ILE A 117 23.39 18.37 -1.67
N GLY A 118 24.49 17.86 -2.24
CA GLY A 118 25.74 17.66 -1.49
C GLY A 118 25.53 16.69 -0.34
N ASP A 119 25.79 17.13 0.89
CA ASP A 119 25.60 16.34 2.12
C ASP A 119 24.28 16.67 2.82
N LYS A 120 23.51 17.60 2.28
CA LYS A 120 22.23 18.01 2.85
C LYS A 120 21.11 17.15 2.29
N ILE A 121 20.36 16.50 3.18
CA ILE A 121 19.19 15.70 2.83
C ILE A 121 17.96 16.39 3.38
N SER A 122 16.92 16.44 2.57
CA SER A 122 15.64 17.02 2.93
C SER A 122 14.48 16.08 2.63
N TYR A 123 13.35 16.44 3.17
CA TYR A 123 12.06 15.81 2.93
C TYR A 123 10.98 16.88 2.73
N GLY A 124 9.98 16.53 1.93
CA GLY A 124 8.77 17.31 1.74
C GLY A 124 7.55 16.41 1.65
N TYR A 125 6.44 16.85 2.20
CA TYR A 125 5.15 16.17 2.03
C TYR A 125 4.00 17.16 2.07
N VAL A 126 2.90 16.80 1.39
CA VAL A 126 1.63 17.50 1.44
C VAL A 126 0.49 16.51 1.59
N ILE A 127 -0.48 16.82 2.42
CA ILE A 127 -1.69 16.05 2.72
C ILE A 127 -2.87 16.84 2.21
N LEU A 128 -3.69 16.24 1.37
CA LEU A 128 -4.80 16.88 0.66
C LEU A 128 -6.09 16.11 0.83
N GLN A 129 -7.20 16.83 0.77
CA GLN A 129 -8.52 16.28 0.52
C GLN A 129 -9.27 17.22 -0.41
N GLU A 130 -9.86 16.68 -1.49
CA GLU A 130 -10.61 17.48 -2.49
C GLU A 130 -9.82 18.69 -3.05
N GLU A 131 -8.52 18.50 -3.32
CA GLU A 131 -7.58 19.54 -3.77
C GLU A 131 -7.25 20.63 -2.71
N GLU A 132 -7.78 20.54 -1.50
CA GLU A 132 -7.45 21.45 -0.40
C GLU A 132 -6.31 20.88 0.46
N ILE A 133 -5.35 21.72 0.81
CA ILE A 133 -4.22 21.34 1.67
C ILE A 133 -4.71 21.26 3.12
N LEU A 134 -4.73 20.03 3.66
CA LEU A 134 -5.02 19.81 5.08
C LEU A 134 -3.78 20.05 5.94
N ALA A 135 -2.61 19.64 5.43
CA ALA A 135 -1.34 19.84 6.11
C ALA A 135 -0.18 19.70 5.12
N GLU A 136 0.95 20.29 5.46
CA GLU A 136 2.21 20.12 4.75
C GLU A 136 3.37 20.14 5.74
N GLY A 137 4.52 19.64 5.30
CA GLY A 137 5.73 19.71 6.09
C GLY A 137 6.97 19.50 5.24
N ASN A 138 8.03 20.15 5.66
CA ASN A 138 9.34 19.96 5.07
C ASN A 138 10.43 20.19 6.13
N GLY A 139 11.62 19.73 5.84
CA GLY A 139 12.75 19.93 6.73
C GLY A 139 13.98 19.18 6.30
N ARG A 140 15.06 19.39 7.05
CA ARG A 140 16.31 18.66 6.87
C ARG A 140 16.31 17.37 7.67
N VAL A 141 16.94 16.36 7.11
CA VAL A 141 17.25 15.12 7.81
C VAL A 141 18.58 15.31 8.53
N LEU A 142 18.57 15.17 9.84
CA LEU A 142 19.76 15.43 10.69
C LEU A 142 20.36 14.14 11.28
N GLU A 143 19.62 13.04 11.25
CA GLU A 143 20.06 11.76 11.82
C GLU A 143 21.05 11.05 10.89
N ASP A 144 22.25 10.72 11.39
CA ASP A 144 23.34 10.10 10.62
C ASP A 144 22.94 8.85 9.85
N ALA A 145 22.13 7.98 10.45
CA ALA A 145 21.67 6.74 9.79
C ALA A 145 20.82 7.00 8.53
N TRP A 146 20.16 8.15 8.48
CA TRP A 146 19.34 8.57 7.35
C TRP A 146 20.19 9.30 6.31
N ILE A 147 21.14 10.12 6.77
CA ILE A 147 22.09 10.85 5.92
C ILE A 147 22.90 9.90 5.05
N GLN A 148 23.38 8.79 5.60
CA GLN A 148 24.09 7.75 4.84
C GLN A 148 23.29 7.12 3.70
N SER A 149 21.97 7.23 3.75
CA SER A 149 21.07 6.72 2.70
C SER A 149 20.74 7.76 1.63
N ARG A 150 21.29 8.98 1.75
CA ARG A 150 21.15 10.09 0.80
C ARG A 150 19.66 10.36 0.49
N GLN A 151 19.30 10.57 -0.78
CA GLN A 151 17.92 10.83 -1.23
C GLN A 151 16.91 9.83 -0.64
N VAL A 152 17.24 8.54 -0.62
CA VAL A 152 16.36 7.50 -0.04
C VAL A 152 16.01 7.80 1.42
N GLY A 153 16.95 8.36 2.20
CA GLY A 153 16.69 8.80 3.57
C GLY A 153 15.61 9.87 3.64
N GLY A 154 15.67 10.87 2.75
CA GLY A 154 14.65 11.93 2.62
C GLY A 154 13.28 11.36 2.28
N GLU A 155 13.21 10.53 1.25
CA GLU A 155 11.98 9.86 0.80
C GLU A 155 11.27 9.09 1.93
N LEU A 156 12.00 8.21 2.62
CA LEU A 156 11.42 7.43 3.71
C LEU A 156 11.02 8.31 4.90
N LYS A 157 11.79 9.37 5.17
CA LYS A 157 11.46 10.33 6.22
C LYS A 157 10.19 11.09 5.93
N ALA A 158 10.00 11.53 4.67
CA ALA A 158 8.78 12.19 4.21
C ALA A 158 7.54 11.32 4.47
N VAL A 159 7.60 10.04 4.05
CA VAL A 159 6.51 9.09 4.29
C VAL A 159 6.19 8.94 5.77
N MET A 160 7.21 8.73 6.61
CA MET A 160 6.98 8.50 8.04
C MET A 160 6.37 9.72 8.72
N LEU A 161 6.82 10.92 8.39
CA LEU A 161 6.29 12.16 8.97
C LEU A 161 4.87 12.47 8.47
N ALA A 162 4.60 12.24 7.20
CA ALA A 162 3.24 12.37 6.65
C ALA A 162 2.27 11.42 7.34
N ILE A 163 2.64 10.15 7.52
CA ILE A 163 1.82 9.16 8.23
C ILE A 163 1.59 9.58 9.69
N GLN A 164 2.63 10.03 10.41
CA GLN A 164 2.47 10.54 11.77
C GLN A 164 1.50 11.73 11.84
N HIS A 165 1.53 12.59 10.82
CA HIS A 165 0.60 13.71 10.73
C HIS A 165 -0.83 13.23 10.50
N CYS A 166 -1.04 12.30 9.57
CA CYS A 166 -2.34 11.66 9.35
C CYS A 166 -2.90 11.01 10.62
N GLN A 167 -2.06 10.30 11.38
CA GLN A 167 -2.47 9.69 12.66
C GLN A 167 -2.91 10.74 13.68
N LYS A 168 -2.20 11.87 13.81
CA LYS A 168 -2.60 12.99 14.69
C LYS A 168 -3.95 13.58 14.27
N MET A 169 -4.23 13.63 12.97
CA MET A 169 -5.50 14.08 12.40
C MET A 169 -6.60 13.00 12.46
N LYS A 170 -6.30 11.80 12.99
CA LYS A 170 -7.22 10.64 13.05
C LYS A 170 -7.68 10.16 11.66
N ILE A 171 -6.88 10.38 10.64
CA ILE A 171 -7.09 9.84 9.30
C ILE A 171 -6.76 8.36 9.34
N VAL A 172 -7.64 7.52 8.80
CA VAL A 172 -7.51 6.05 8.84
C VAL A 172 -7.16 5.43 7.49
N SER A 173 -7.30 6.19 6.40
CA SER A 173 -7.00 5.73 5.04
C SER A 173 -6.44 6.86 4.20
N ILE A 174 -5.42 6.57 3.39
CA ILE A 174 -4.75 7.52 2.50
C ILE A 174 -4.37 6.88 1.17
N ASP A 175 -4.33 7.72 0.12
CA ASP A 175 -3.64 7.43 -1.13
C ASP A 175 -2.24 8.06 -1.06
N LEU A 176 -1.20 7.23 -0.89
CA LEU A 176 0.18 7.69 -0.79
C LEU A 176 0.84 7.70 -2.16
N HIS A 177 1.10 8.90 -2.67
CA HIS A 177 1.77 9.15 -3.95
C HIS A 177 3.28 9.30 -3.76
N TYR A 178 4.06 8.52 -4.52
CA TYR A 178 5.52 8.47 -4.42
C TYR A 178 6.14 8.08 -5.78
N ASP A 179 7.38 8.49 -6.03
CA ASP A 179 8.09 8.14 -7.25
C ASP A 179 9.19 7.07 -7.05
N TYR A 180 9.72 6.92 -5.84
CA TYR A 180 10.74 5.92 -5.53
C TYR A 180 10.15 4.56 -5.14
N GLU A 181 10.37 3.54 -5.96
CA GLU A 181 9.80 2.19 -5.74
C GLU A 181 10.12 1.55 -4.40
N GLY A 182 11.25 1.89 -3.78
CA GLY A 182 11.66 1.34 -2.49
C GLY A 182 10.65 1.62 -1.39
N ILE A 183 9.93 2.74 -1.45
CA ILE A 183 8.90 3.14 -0.49
C ILE A 183 7.88 2.00 -0.32
N GLU A 184 7.24 1.59 -1.39
CA GLU A 184 6.25 0.52 -1.37
C GLU A 184 6.88 -0.87 -1.17
N LYS A 185 7.97 -1.14 -1.90
CA LYS A 185 8.56 -2.48 -1.93
C LYS A 185 9.14 -2.92 -0.59
N TRP A 186 9.72 -2.01 0.20
CA TRP A 186 10.14 -2.31 1.57
C TRP A 186 8.96 -2.42 2.53
N ALA A 187 7.98 -1.53 2.44
CA ALA A 187 6.78 -1.58 3.26
C ALA A 187 6.06 -2.93 3.11
N LYS A 188 5.82 -3.35 1.86
CA LYS A 188 5.18 -4.63 1.54
C LYS A 188 6.10 -5.86 1.72
N GLY A 189 7.38 -5.65 2.04
CA GLY A 189 8.37 -6.74 2.19
C GLY A 189 8.71 -7.46 0.89
N ILE A 190 8.46 -6.84 -0.27
CA ILE A 190 8.87 -7.33 -1.58
C ILE A 190 10.40 -7.27 -1.67
N TRP A 191 10.99 -6.15 -1.25
CA TRP A 191 12.43 -6.02 -1.09
C TRP A 191 12.87 -6.39 0.32
N LYS A 192 14.03 -7.07 0.42
CA LYS A 192 14.65 -7.39 1.70
C LYS A 192 15.10 -6.12 2.42
N THR A 193 14.79 -6.01 3.69
CA THR A 193 15.22 -4.92 4.55
C THR A 193 16.51 -5.33 5.28
N ASN A 194 17.67 -5.04 4.68
CA ASN A 194 18.98 -5.43 5.24
C ASN A 194 19.56 -4.34 6.16
N LYS A 195 19.30 -3.06 5.84
CA LYS A 195 19.80 -1.92 6.61
C LYS A 195 18.87 -1.58 7.79
N PRO A 196 19.40 -1.07 8.92
CA PRO A 196 18.59 -0.63 10.06
C PRO A 196 17.46 0.33 9.63
N LEU A 197 17.77 1.30 8.75
CA LEU A 197 16.83 2.26 8.23
C LEU A 197 15.61 1.58 7.58
N THR A 198 15.83 0.66 6.64
CA THR A 198 14.73 -0.01 5.94
C THR A 198 13.96 -0.98 6.84
N LYS A 199 14.60 -1.56 7.86
CA LYS A 199 13.93 -2.37 8.90
C LYS A 199 13.00 -1.51 9.73
N ASN A 200 13.48 -0.35 10.20
CA ASN A 200 12.72 0.59 11.00
C ASN A 200 11.54 1.16 10.21
N TYR A 201 11.77 1.55 8.96
CA TYR A 201 10.72 2.01 8.05
C TYR A 201 9.61 0.96 7.90
N LYS A 202 9.98 -0.27 7.55
CA LYS A 202 9.00 -1.36 7.40
C LYS A 202 8.21 -1.61 8.68
N LYS A 203 8.90 -1.63 9.83
CA LYS A 203 8.25 -1.79 11.13
C LYS A 203 7.27 -0.65 11.37
N PHE A 204 7.69 0.59 11.14
CA PHE A 204 6.85 1.78 11.31
C PHE A 204 5.57 1.70 10.47
N ILE A 205 5.67 1.32 9.19
CA ILE A 205 4.50 1.16 8.32
C ILE A 205 3.55 0.08 8.85
N LEU A 206 4.08 -1.05 9.30
CA LEU A 206 3.26 -2.14 9.85
C LEU A 206 2.56 -1.75 11.17
N ASP A 207 3.20 -0.92 11.97
CA ASP A 207 2.67 -0.47 13.27
C ASP A 207 1.74 0.77 13.13
N SER A 208 1.60 1.33 11.93
CA SER A 208 0.87 2.60 11.74
C SER A 208 -0.65 2.46 11.80
N ASP A 209 -1.20 1.25 11.65
CA ASP A 209 -2.64 0.94 11.56
C ASP A 209 -3.40 1.75 10.49
N LEU A 210 -2.66 2.38 9.57
CA LEU A 210 -3.20 3.20 8.50
C LEU A 210 -3.44 2.33 7.25
N ASN A 211 -4.62 2.44 6.67
CA ASN A 211 -4.87 1.84 5.37
C ASN A 211 -4.20 2.69 4.28
N ILE A 212 -3.19 2.14 3.61
CA ILE A 212 -2.40 2.87 2.60
C ILE A 212 -2.63 2.25 1.22
N VAL A 213 -3.23 3.05 0.33
CA VAL A 213 -3.22 2.79 -1.11
C VAL A 213 -1.95 3.37 -1.69
N TRP A 214 -1.13 2.52 -2.28
CA TRP A 214 0.19 2.89 -2.82
C TRP A 214 0.05 3.32 -4.27
N VAL A 215 0.28 4.61 -4.55
CA VAL A 215 0.14 5.21 -5.87
C VAL A 215 1.51 5.65 -6.37
N LYS A 216 2.11 4.84 -7.27
CA LYS A 216 3.38 5.22 -7.89
C LYS A 216 3.15 6.28 -8.96
N VAL A 217 3.79 7.42 -8.82
CA VAL A 217 3.84 8.46 -9.83
C VAL A 217 5.16 8.40 -10.61
N LYS A 218 5.17 8.97 -11.80
CA LYS A 218 6.40 9.11 -12.57
C LYS A 218 7.13 10.38 -12.09
N ALA A 219 8.42 10.25 -11.77
CA ALA A 219 9.25 11.38 -11.40
C ALA A 219 9.20 12.50 -12.47
N HIS A 220 9.10 13.74 -12.05
CA HIS A 220 9.09 14.93 -12.91
C HIS A 220 8.07 14.84 -14.06
N SER A 221 6.91 14.29 -13.82
CA SER A 221 5.85 14.12 -14.83
C SER A 221 4.86 15.28 -14.93
N GLY A 222 5.08 16.37 -14.17
CA GLY A 222 4.18 17.52 -14.14
C GLY A 222 2.91 17.28 -13.30
N VAL A 223 2.91 16.25 -12.44
CA VAL A 223 1.84 16.05 -11.47
C VAL A 223 1.94 17.14 -10.42
N LYS A 224 0.99 18.07 -10.43
CA LYS A 224 0.95 19.29 -9.60
C LYS A 224 1.42 19.09 -8.17
N TRP A 225 0.89 18.09 -7.48
CA TRP A 225 1.14 17.90 -6.05
C TRP A 225 2.44 17.12 -5.77
N ASN A 226 2.92 16.34 -6.73
CA ASN A 226 4.27 15.76 -6.64
C ASN A 226 5.34 16.84 -6.82
N ASP A 227 5.15 17.73 -7.80
CA ASP A 227 6.04 18.87 -8.00
C ASP A 227 5.97 19.84 -6.80
N TYR A 228 4.82 19.91 -6.12
CA TYR A 228 4.67 20.69 -4.89
C TYR A 228 5.51 20.11 -3.74
N ALA A 229 5.46 18.78 -3.50
CA ALA A 229 6.27 18.11 -2.49
C ALA A 229 7.78 18.24 -2.77
N ASP A 230 8.21 18.10 -4.04
CA ASP A 230 9.59 18.34 -4.52
C ASP A 230 10.04 19.81 -4.24
N ASN A 231 9.16 20.79 -4.42
CA ASN A 231 9.46 22.17 -4.07
C ASN A 231 9.57 22.42 -2.56
N LEU A 232 8.76 21.71 -1.76
CA LEU A 232 8.83 21.80 -0.29
C LEU A 232 10.17 21.28 0.23
N ASP A 233 10.63 20.14 -0.26
CA ASP A 233 11.89 19.54 0.20
C ASP A 233 13.09 20.42 -0.19
N LYS A 234 13.13 20.97 -1.42
CA LYS A 234 14.18 21.87 -1.90
C LYS A 234 14.26 23.16 -1.08
N LYS A 235 13.12 23.74 -0.71
CA LYS A 235 13.08 24.92 0.18
C LYS A 235 13.76 24.66 1.52
N ALA A 236 13.67 23.44 2.05
CA ALA A 236 14.29 23.06 3.32
C ALA A 236 15.83 23.09 3.26
N ILE A 237 16.44 22.97 2.08
CA ILE A 237 17.89 23.05 1.88
C ILE A 237 18.33 24.50 1.59
N THR A 238 17.54 25.25 0.83
CA THR A 238 17.91 26.59 0.35
C THR A 238 17.72 27.70 1.39
N ASN A 239 16.80 27.50 2.34
CA ASN A 239 16.47 28.48 3.39
C ASN A 239 17.26 28.27 4.70
N SER A 240 18.37 27.52 4.65
CA SER A 240 19.16 27.12 5.84
C SER A 240 20.54 27.69 5.81
#